data_66c341ecd678eee1d8903447cf3c46f4
#
_entry.id   66c341ecd678eee1d8903447cf3c46f4
#
_cell.length_a   1.000
_cell.length_b   1.000
_cell.length_c   1.000
_cell.angle_alpha   90.00
_cell.angle_beta   90.00
_cell.angle_gamma   90.00
#
_symmetry.space_group_name_H-M   'P 1'
#
loop_
_entity.id
_entity.type
_entity.pdbx_description
1 polymer ?
#
loop_
_entity_poly.entity_id
_entity_poly.type
_entity_poly.pdbx_seq_one_letter_code
_entity_poly.pdbx_strand_id
1 'polypeptide(L)'
;MKFLVLSDLHAHNQVLDKLDKEFSLADAVLFAGDFAECFKPKTGKSALEKLCSKHENIFAVLGNCDNEDFLEEMEQQDVNVEKSLVFLDGIAISGAGGGTKFTGKTEFERSEEEILSDFDIVKKSVEQTDDKSLWNNLILICHNPPKAQKVDAVNENLHAGSQMFTDFIKENKPLAVICGHIHEGTSIENIGETLVINPGSVGENQTYAWLTLEKDSSGKWNVSAELKKIE
;
A
#
# COMPACT_ATOMS: atom_id res chain seq x y z
N MET A 1 14.68 5.89 8.28
CA MET A 1 13.22 6.12 8.28
C MET A 1 12.54 4.79 8.58
N LYS A 2 11.45 4.85 9.33
CA LYS A 2 10.73 3.66 9.74
C LYS A 2 9.24 3.86 9.51
N PHE A 3 8.64 3.06 8.64
CA PHE A 3 7.24 3.14 8.28
C PHE A 3 6.45 2.01 8.94
N LEU A 4 5.32 2.36 9.54
CA LEU A 4 4.31 1.39 9.94
C LEU A 4 3.45 1.06 8.71
N VAL A 5 3.41 -0.21 8.33
CA VAL A 5 2.71 -0.69 7.14
C VAL A 5 1.47 -1.46 7.56
N LEU A 6 0.32 -0.99 7.14
CA LEU A 6 -1.00 -1.52 7.47
C LEU A 6 -1.84 -1.71 6.20
N SER A 7 -2.79 -2.63 6.23
CA SER A 7 -3.80 -2.85 5.19
C SER A 7 -5.05 -3.51 5.77
N ASP A 8 -6.16 -3.43 5.04
CA ASP A 8 -7.34 -4.26 5.27
C ASP A 8 -7.89 -4.13 6.69
N LEU A 9 -8.30 -2.90 7.06
CA LEU A 9 -8.86 -2.59 8.38
C LEU A 9 -10.31 -3.09 8.51
N HIS A 10 -11.09 -3.04 7.42
CA HIS A 10 -12.47 -3.52 7.34
C HIS A 10 -13.34 -3.06 8.51
N ALA A 11 -13.22 -1.77 8.87
CA ALA A 11 -13.94 -1.13 9.96
C ALA A 11 -13.68 -1.72 11.38
N HIS A 12 -12.65 -2.54 11.56
CA HIS A 12 -12.21 -3.04 12.87
C HIS A 12 -11.42 -1.96 13.65
N ASN A 13 -11.94 -0.74 13.73
CA ASN A 13 -11.24 0.47 14.17
C ASN A 13 -10.53 0.35 15.53
N GLN A 14 -11.07 -0.49 16.45
CA GLN A 14 -10.52 -0.67 17.79
C GLN A 14 -9.15 -1.34 17.80
N VAL A 15 -8.80 -2.08 16.73
CA VAL A 15 -7.50 -2.73 16.65
C VAL A 15 -6.36 -1.70 16.61
N LEU A 16 -6.61 -0.51 16.07
CA LEU A 16 -5.62 0.57 16.01
C LEU A 16 -5.21 1.08 17.40
N ASP A 17 -6.05 0.92 18.43
CA ASP A 17 -5.69 1.31 19.80
C ASP A 17 -4.62 0.39 20.41
N LYS A 18 -4.49 -0.81 19.89
CA LYS A 18 -3.43 -1.73 20.31
C LYS A 18 -2.07 -1.40 19.69
N LEU A 19 -2.02 -0.52 18.70
CA LEU A 19 -0.82 -0.10 17.97
C LEU A 19 -0.32 1.30 18.37
N ASP A 20 -0.79 1.87 19.49
CA ASP A 20 -0.40 3.23 19.92
C ASP A 20 1.12 3.39 20.05
N LYS A 21 1.81 2.35 20.52
CA LYS A 21 3.27 2.34 20.60
C LYS A 21 3.91 2.34 19.22
N GLU A 22 3.40 1.56 18.29
CA GLU A 22 3.87 1.43 16.92
C GLU A 22 3.69 2.76 16.18
N PHE A 23 2.53 3.38 16.30
CA PHE A 23 2.28 4.71 15.74
C PHE A 23 3.29 5.74 16.27
N SER A 24 3.58 5.73 17.57
CA SER A 24 4.54 6.67 18.17
C SER A 24 6.00 6.45 17.75
N LEU A 25 6.34 5.29 17.21
CA LEU A 25 7.69 4.92 16.73
C LEU A 25 7.86 5.07 15.23
N ALA A 26 6.79 5.28 14.50
CA ALA A 26 6.81 5.44 13.06
C ALA A 26 7.17 6.88 12.66
N ASP A 27 7.94 7.05 11.58
CA ASP A 27 8.11 8.34 10.92
C ASP A 27 6.90 8.67 10.04
N ALA A 28 6.25 7.63 9.50
CA ALA A 28 4.97 7.71 8.78
C ALA A 28 4.26 6.36 8.72
N VAL A 29 3.00 6.38 8.31
CA VAL A 29 2.15 5.20 8.10
C VAL A 29 1.87 5.02 6.61
N LEU A 30 2.03 3.80 6.11
CA LEU A 30 1.63 3.41 4.76
C LEU A 30 0.41 2.48 4.89
N PHE A 31 -0.71 2.90 4.31
CA PHE A 31 -1.97 2.15 4.40
C PHE A 31 -2.43 1.70 3.02
N ALA A 32 -2.51 0.39 2.81
CA ALA A 32 -2.74 -0.19 1.49
C ALA A 32 -4.22 -0.51 1.19
N GLY A 33 -5.18 0.23 1.77
CA GLY A 33 -6.58 0.16 1.38
C GLY A 33 -7.46 -0.75 2.24
N ASP A 34 -8.74 -0.80 1.88
CA ASP A 34 -9.82 -1.48 2.58
C ASP A 34 -10.04 -0.95 4.01
N PHE A 35 -10.41 0.33 4.06
CA PHE A 35 -10.93 0.97 5.28
C PHE A 35 -12.29 0.42 5.66
N ALA A 36 -13.17 0.26 4.66
CA ALA A 36 -14.56 -0.14 4.84
C ALA A 36 -14.71 -1.67 4.98
N GLU A 37 -15.72 -2.07 5.73
CA GLU A 37 -16.24 -3.43 5.69
C GLU A 37 -16.81 -3.73 4.29
N CYS A 38 -16.46 -4.86 3.70
CA CYS A 38 -16.95 -5.24 2.37
C CYS A 38 -18.48 -5.18 2.30
N PHE A 39 -18.99 -4.59 1.22
CA PHE A 39 -20.42 -4.30 0.99
C PHE A 39 -21.06 -3.29 1.96
N LYS A 40 -20.25 -2.60 2.76
CA LYS A 40 -20.69 -1.52 3.66
C LYS A 40 -19.76 -0.29 3.55
N PRO A 41 -19.66 0.33 2.38
CA PRO A 41 -18.64 1.36 2.10
C PRO A 41 -18.73 2.56 3.05
N LYS A 42 -19.92 2.86 3.61
CA LYS A 42 -20.08 3.95 4.57
C LYS A 42 -19.32 3.77 5.88
N THR A 43 -18.85 2.56 6.19
CA THR A 43 -18.04 2.30 7.39
C THR A 43 -16.60 2.81 7.26
N GLY A 44 -16.12 3.07 6.04
CA GLY A 44 -14.78 3.56 5.76
C GLY A 44 -14.48 4.92 6.41
N LYS A 45 -15.45 5.82 6.46
CA LYS A 45 -15.25 7.16 7.05
C LYS A 45 -14.79 7.10 8.51
N SER A 46 -15.44 6.31 9.35
CA SER A 46 -15.02 6.16 10.75
C SER A 46 -13.66 5.48 10.90
N ALA A 47 -13.31 4.62 9.96
CA ALA A 47 -12.01 3.97 9.91
C ALA A 47 -10.90 4.97 9.56
N LEU A 48 -11.12 5.82 8.56
CA LEU A 48 -10.20 6.90 8.19
C LEU A 48 -10.01 7.89 9.35
N GLU A 49 -11.11 8.40 9.93
CA GLU A 49 -11.05 9.32 11.07
C GLU A 49 -10.25 8.72 12.23
N LYS A 50 -10.45 7.44 12.53
CA LYS A 50 -9.70 6.73 13.57
C LYS A 50 -8.22 6.62 13.22
N LEU A 51 -7.86 6.24 11.98
CA LEU A 51 -6.47 6.14 11.53
C LEU A 51 -5.78 7.51 11.60
N CYS A 52 -6.41 8.57 11.09
CA CYS A 52 -5.89 9.95 11.13
C CYS A 52 -5.70 10.47 12.56
N SER A 53 -6.48 9.97 13.54
CA SER A 53 -6.26 10.31 14.95
C SER A 53 -5.01 9.70 15.56
N LYS A 54 -4.35 8.73 14.89
CA LYS A 54 -3.20 7.99 15.41
C LYS A 54 -1.85 8.54 14.96
N HIS A 55 -1.79 9.16 13.78
CA HIS A 55 -0.54 9.68 13.22
C HIS A 55 -0.81 10.85 12.27
N GLU A 56 0.11 11.81 12.21
CA GLU A 56 -0.01 13.00 11.35
C GLU A 56 0.48 12.77 9.92
N ASN A 57 1.42 11.83 9.69
CA ASN A 57 1.95 11.50 8.38
C ASN A 57 1.41 10.14 7.94
N ILE A 58 0.37 10.14 7.11
CA ILE A 58 -0.26 8.92 6.59
C ILE A 58 -0.30 9.01 5.07
N PHE A 59 0.05 7.94 4.39
CA PHE A 59 -0.03 7.78 2.94
C PHE A 59 -0.89 6.57 2.64
N ALA A 60 -2.03 6.78 1.99
CA ALA A 60 -3.05 5.77 1.85
C ALA A 60 -3.64 5.70 0.44
N VAL A 61 -4.14 4.54 0.07
CA VAL A 61 -4.95 4.28 -1.12
C VAL A 61 -6.28 3.64 -0.72
N LEU A 62 -7.25 3.63 -1.62
CA LEU A 62 -8.47 2.85 -1.46
C LEU A 62 -8.23 1.35 -1.72
N GLY A 63 -9.01 0.50 -1.04
CA GLY A 63 -9.14 -0.90 -1.42
C GLY A 63 -10.37 -1.16 -2.30
N ASN A 64 -10.61 -2.42 -2.64
CA ASN A 64 -11.78 -2.79 -3.45
C ASN A 64 -13.10 -2.76 -2.67
N CYS A 65 -13.07 -2.82 -1.34
CA CYS A 65 -14.26 -2.69 -0.48
C CYS A 65 -14.61 -1.22 -0.18
N ASP A 66 -13.74 -0.28 -0.52
CA ASP A 66 -13.98 1.15 -0.39
C ASP A 66 -14.73 1.68 -1.62
N ASN A 67 -15.46 2.79 -1.48
CA ASN A 67 -16.12 3.45 -2.59
C ASN A 67 -15.22 4.56 -3.16
N GLU A 68 -15.18 4.74 -4.47
CA GLU A 68 -14.39 5.79 -5.12
C GLU A 68 -14.77 7.19 -4.64
N ASP A 69 -16.04 7.43 -4.28
CA ASP A 69 -16.48 8.69 -3.68
C ASP A 69 -15.75 9.03 -2.37
N PHE A 70 -15.12 8.03 -1.74
CA PHE A 70 -14.37 8.20 -0.50
C PHE A 70 -13.01 8.91 -0.67
N LEU A 71 -12.54 9.05 -1.92
CA LEU A 71 -11.31 9.81 -2.22
C LEU A 71 -11.39 11.26 -1.75
N GLU A 72 -12.57 11.89 -1.82
CA GLU A 72 -12.75 13.27 -1.37
C GLU A 72 -12.46 13.42 0.14
N GLU A 73 -12.91 12.49 0.96
CA GLU A 73 -12.61 12.47 2.39
C GLU A 73 -11.13 12.23 2.67
N MET A 74 -10.47 11.36 1.89
CA MET A 74 -9.03 11.11 2.01
C MET A 74 -8.20 12.35 1.61
N GLU A 75 -8.63 13.09 0.59
CA GLU A 75 -8.00 14.35 0.18
C GLU A 75 -8.16 15.44 1.25
N GLN A 76 -9.35 15.56 1.86
CA GLN A 76 -9.60 16.49 2.95
C GLN A 76 -8.73 16.22 4.18
N GLN A 77 -8.31 14.97 4.40
CA GLN A 77 -7.42 14.56 5.49
C GLN A 77 -5.93 14.57 5.08
N ASP A 78 -5.62 14.95 3.82
CA ASP A 78 -4.25 14.97 3.25
C ASP A 78 -3.51 13.63 3.33
N VAL A 79 -4.24 12.52 3.11
CA VAL A 79 -3.66 11.15 3.20
C VAL A 79 -3.64 10.44 1.85
N ASN A 80 -4.37 10.94 0.84
CA ASN A 80 -4.46 10.29 -0.46
C ASN A 80 -3.16 10.36 -1.26
N VAL A 81 -2.69 9.21 -1.76
CA VAL A 81 -1.55 9.13 -2.68
C VAL A 81 -1.88 8.50 -4.04
N GLU A 82 -3.17 8.21 -4.30
CA GLU A 82 -3.58 7.72 -5.62
C GLU A 82 -3.39 8.80 -6.68
N LYS A 83 -2.88 8.39 -7.85
CA LYS A 83 -2.64 9.28 -9.00
C LYS A 83 -1.77 10.50 -8.64
N SER A 84 -1.00 10.42 -7.57
CA SER A 84 -0.16 11.51 -7.08
C SER A 84 1.28 11.05 -6.85
N LEU A 85 2.19 12.01 -6.69
CA LEU A 85 3.60 11.77 -6.37
C LEU A 85 3.97 12.72 -5.25
N VAL A 86 4.12 12.19 -4.06
CA VAL A 86 4.47 12.94 -2.85
C VAL A 86 5.88 12.61 -2.39
N PHE A 87 6.49 13.49 -1.61
CA PHE A 87 7.87 13.35 -1.16
C PHE A 87 7.96 13.49 0.35
N LEU A 88 8.69 12.57 0.98
CA LEU A 88 9.04 12.59 2.40
C LEU A 88 10.53 12.32 2.56
N ASP A 89 11.32 13.31 2.99
CA ASP A 89 12.76 13.20 3.31
C ASP A 89 13.62 12.52 2.21
N GLY A 90 13.26 12.75 0.94
CA GLY A 90 13.97 12.23 -0.23
C GLY A 90 13.49 10.83 -0.68
N ILE A 91 12.41 10.33 -0.10
CA ILE A 91 11.64 9.20 -0.62
C ILE A 91 10.42 9.75 -1.36
N ALA A 92 10.16 9.20 -2.54
CA ALA A 92 8.94 9.43 -3.29
C ALA A 92 7.91 8.34 -2.95
N ILE A 93 6.64 8.71 -2.89
CA ILE A 93 5.52 7.80 -2.64
C ILE A 93 4.44 8.07 -3.68
N SER A 94 3.92 7.03 -4.29
CA SER A 94 2.78 7.10 -5.22
C SER A 94 1.87 5.89 -5.00
N GLY A 95 0.59 6.01 -5.36
CA GLY A 95 -0.36 4.96 -5.07
C GLY A 95 -1.38 4.69 -6.16
N ALA A 96 -1.97 3.48 -6.08
CA ALA A 96 -3.08 3.02 -6.91
C ALA A 96 -4.07 2.22 -6.07
N GLY A 97 -5.34 2.60 -6.12
CA GLY A 97 -6.41 1.96 -5.35
C GLY A 97 -7.20 0.94 -6.15
N GLY A 98 -8.11 0.27 -5.41
CA GLY A 98 -9.00 -0.74 -5.95
C GLY A 98 -8.36 -2.11 -6.14
N GLY A 99 -9.20 -3.10 -6.47
CA GLY A 99 -8.76 -4.46 -6.80
C GLY A 99 -9.05 -4.82 -8.25
N THR A 100 -8.38 -5.84 -8.77
CA THR A 100 -8.67 -6.35 -10.11
C THR A 100 -10.07 -7.00 -10.14
N LYS A 101 -10.74 -6.91 -11.32
CA LYS A 101 -12.07 -7.50 -11.52
C LYS A 101 -12.03 -9.00 -11.31
N PHE A 102 -12.69 -9.45 -10.25
CA PHE A 102 -12.79 -10.86 -9.90
C PHE A 102 -14.25 -11.32 -9.75
N THR A 103 -15.01 -10.69 -8.87
CA THR A 103 -16.40 -11.08 -8.63
C THR A 103 -17.41 -10.12 -9.26
N GLY A 104 -17.02 -8.89 -9.55
CA GLY A 104 -17.88 -7.78 -9.96
C GLY A 104 -18.86 -7.36 -8.86
N LYS A 105 -18.52 -7.60 -7.59
CA LYS A 105 -19.41 -7.38 -6.45
C LYS A 105 -18.88 -6.38 -5.43
N THR A 106 -17.57 -6.17 -5.38
CA THR A 106 -17.00 -5.14 -4.51
C THR A 106 -17.08 -3.78 -5.15
N GLU A 107 -17.06 -2.72 -4.34
CA GLU A 107 -17.39 -1.35 -4.75
C GLU A 107 -16.40 -0.77 -5.76
N PHE A 108 -15.10 -1.09 -5.63
CA PHE A 108 -14.05 -0.50 -6.43
C PHE A 108 -13.18 -1.55 -7.15
N GLU A 109 -13.81 -2.29 -8.09
CA GLU A 109 -13.09 -3.21 -8.99
C GLU A 109 -12.72 -2.51 -10.30
N ARG A 110 -11.45 -2.63 -10.70
CA ARG A 110 -10.84 -1.96 -11.88
C ARG A 110 -10.13 -2.97 -12.77
N SER A 111 -9.83 -2.61 -14.03
CA SER A 111 -8.91 -3.41 -14.83
C SER A 111 -7.45 -3.21 -14.39
N GLU A 112 -6.56 -4.14 -14.76
CA GLU A 112 -5.13 -4.01 -14.46
C GLU A 112 -4.56 -2.73 -15.10
N GLU A 113 -4.98 -2.38 -16.31
CA GLU A 113 -4.57 -1.18 -17.03
C GLU A 113 -5.03 0.09 -16.29
N GLU A 114 -6.28 0.12 -15.79
CA GLU A 114 -6.81 1.25 -15.02
C GLU A 114 -6.02 1.46 -13.74
N ILE A 115 -5.71 0.39 -13.00
CA ILE A 115 -4.89 0.46 -11.78
C ILE A 115 -3.49 0.99 -12.09
N LEU A 116 -2.82 0.46 -13.11
CA LEU A 116 -1.45 0.86 -13.46
C LEU A 116 -1.37 2.27 -14.05
N SER A 117 -2.45 2.77 -14.64
CA SER A 117 -2.50 4.15 -15.15
C SER A 117 -2.37 5.21 -14.03
N ASP A 118 -2.66 4.85 -12.78
CA ASP A 118 -2.48 5.75 -11.65
C ASP A 118 -1.00 6.09 -11.41
N PHE A 119 -0.07 5.24 -11.87
CA PHE A 119 1.38 5.49 -11.82
C PHE A 119 1.93 6.29 -13.01
N ASP A 120 1.09 6.72 -13.95
CA ASP A 120 1.54 7.55 -15.08
C ASP A 120 2.12 8.89 -14.64
N ILE A 121 1.72 9.40 -13.47
CA ILE A 121 2.31 10.61 -12.87
C ILE A 121 3.81 10.42 -12.62
N VAL A 122 4.23 9.23 -12.17
CA VAL A 122 5.64 8.91 -11.92
C VAL A 122 6.40 8.83 -13.25
N LYS A 123 5.85 8.11 -14.24
CA LYS A 123 6.46 8.00 -15.58
C LYS A 123 6.67 9.39 -16.22
N LYS A 124 5.63 10.23 -16.18
CA LYS A 124 5.70 11.61 -16.68
C LYS A 124 6.75 12.45 -15.94
N SER A 125 6.86 12.29 -14.61
CA SER A 125 7.88 12.99 -13.83
C SER A 125 9.30 12.58 -14.26
N VAL A 126 9.55 11.27 -14.41
CA VAL A 126 10.84 10.75 -14.89
C VAL A 126 11.17 11.24 -16.30
N GLU A 127 10.19 11.24 -17.22
CA GLU A 127 10.37 11.73 -18.60
C GLU A 127 10.69 13.23 -18.64
N GLN A 128 10.02 14.04 -17.82
CA GLN A 128 10.21 15.50 -17.77
C GLN A 128 11.54 15.91 -17.16
N THR A 129 12.01 15.16 -16.18
CA THR A 129 13.25 15.48 -15.46
C THR A 129 14.47 14.77 -16.02
N ASP A 130 14.27 13.74 -16.87
CA ASP A 130 15.30 12.76 -17.31
C ASP A 130 16.03 12.10 -16.11
N ASP A 131 15.36 12.06 -14.94
CA ASP A 131 15.91 11.48 -13.71
C ASP A 131 15.31 10.12 -13.43
N LYS A 132 15.99 9.08 -13.91
CA LYS A 132 15.61 7.68 -13.64
C LYS A 132 15.90 7.23 -12.21
N SER A 133 16.64 8.02 -11.42
CA SER A 133 16.93 7.67 -10.03
C SER A 133 15.69 7.75 -9.15
N LEU A 134 14.64 8.43 -9.60
CA LEU A 134 13.34 8.50 -8.92
C LEU A 134 12.81 7.11 -8.60
N TRP A 135 12.91 6.15 -9.53
CA TRP A 135 12.46 4.78 -9.32
C TRP A 135 13.16 4.09 -8.13
N ASN A 136 14.46 4.34 -7.96
CA ASN A 136 15.25 3.76 -6.87
C ASN A 136 14.95 4.36 -5.48
N ASN A 137 14.18 5.44 -5.44
CA ASN A 137 13.78 6.15 -4.23
C ASN A 137 12.25 6.14 -4.05
N LEU A 138 11.54 5.29 -4.79
CA LEU A 138 10.08 5.29 -4.85
C LEU A 138 9.50 4.09 -4.09
N ILE A 139 8.54 4.38 -3.23
CA ILE A 139 7.63 3.40 -2.64
C ILE A 139 6.31 3.49 -3.39
N LEU A 140 5.82 2.35 -3.89
CA LEU A 140 4.48 2.24 -4.45
C LEU A 140 3.55 1.61 -3.42
N ILE A 141 2.36 2.20 -3.25
CA ILE A 141 1.26 1.60 -2.50
C ILE A 141 0.19 1.21 -3.51
N CYS A 142 -0.10 -0.08 -3.63
CA CYS A 142 -1.14 -0.59 -4.52
C CYS A 142 -1.95 -1.65 -3.79
N HIS A 143 -3.24 -1.39 -3.57
CA HIS A 143 -4.06 -2.35 -2.83
C HIS A 143 -4.01 -3.74 -3.47
N ASN A 144 -4.19 -3.81 -4.80
CA ASN A 144 -4.08 -5.08 -5.51
C ASN A 144 -2.63 -5.57 -5.59
N PRO A 145 -2.31 -6.81 -5.16
CA PRO A 145 -0.95 -7.32 -5.18
C PRO A 145 -0.44 -7.60 -6.61
N PRO A 146 0.87 -7.55 -6.86
CA PRO A 146 1.46 -8.14 -8.05
C PRO A 146 1.36 -9.67 -7.98
N LYS A 147 1.30 -10.35 -9.14
CA LYS A 147 1.41 -11.81 -9.20
C LYS A 147 2.83 -12.24 -8.83
N ALA A 148 2.96 -13.02 -7.78
CA ALA A 148 4.23 -13.41 -7.20
C ALA A 148 4.17 -14.85 -6.64
N GLN A 149 5.04 -15.20 -5.67
CA GLN A 149 5.02 -16.53 -5.08
C GLN A 149 4.18 -16.60 -3.79
N LYS A 150 4.10 -15.48 -3.04
CA LYS A 150 3.50 -15.47 -1.72
C LYS A 150 2.51 -14.33 -1.52
N VAL A 151 2.87 -13.09 -1.86
CA VAL A 151 2.08 -11.89 -1.52
C VAL A 151 0.66 -11.89 -2.12
N ASP A 152 0.41 -12.68 -3.16
CA ASP A 152 -0.86 -12.82 -3.86
C ASP A 152 -1.49 -14.23 -3.73
N ALA A 153 -0.90 -15.08 -2.90
CA ALA A 153 -1.36 -16.47 -2.76
C ALA A 153 -2.62 -16.55 -1.91
N VAL A 154 -3.74 -16.95 -2.50
CA VAL A 154 -4.98 -17.31 -1.78
C VAL A 154 -4.84 -18.69 -1.16
N ASN A 155 -4.16 -19.60 -1.85
CA ASN A 155 -3.77 -20.93 -1.38
C ASN A 155 -2.62 -21.48 -2.26
N GLU A 156 -2.18 -22.72 -2.00
CA GLU A 156 -1.05 -23.34 -2.73
C GLU A 156 -1.19 -23.38 -4.27
N ASN A 157 -2.43 -23.29 -4.80
CA ASN A 157 -2.72 -23.43 -6.23
C ASN A 157 -3.40 -22.22 -6.85
N LEU A 158 -3.77 -21.20 -6.05
CA LEU A 158 -4.51 -20.04 -6.52
C LEU A 158 -3.78 -18.76 -6.14
N HIS A 159 -3.43 -17.99 -7.18
CA HIS A 159 -2.84 -16.67 -7.11
C HIS A 159 -3.79 -15.64 -7.72
N ALA A 160 -4.02 -14.53 -7.03
CA ALA A 160 -4.97 -13.50 -7.44
C ALA A 160 -4.31 -12.15 -7.80
N GLY A 161 -2.98 -12.11 -7.86
CA GLY A 161 -2.24 -10.91 -8.20
C GLY A 161 -2.19 -10.59 -9.69
N SER A 162 -1.89 -9.33 -10.00
CA SER A 162 -1.77 -8.79 -11.35
C SER A 162 -0.44 -9.15 -12.00
N GLN A 163 -0.49 -9.80 -13.16
CA GLN A 163 0.70 -10.06 -13.96
C GLN A 163 1.27 -8.75 -14.55
N MET A 164 0.41 -7.84 -14.99
CA MET A 164 0.84 -6.56 -15.53
C MET A 164 1.58 -5.72 -14.48
N PHE A 165 1.14 -5.77 -13.21
CA PHE A 165 1.84 -5.09 -12.12
C PHE A 165 3.21 -5.71 -11.84
N THR A 166 3.32 -7.04 -11.91
CA THR A 166 4.61 -7.74 -11.79
C THR A 166 5.60 -7.30 -12.88
N ASP A 167 5.12 -7.20 -14.12
CA ASP A 167 5.96 -6.78 -15.25
C ASP A 167 6.36 -5.30 -15.12
N PHE A 168 5.45 -4.45 -14.66
CA PHE A 168 5.72 -3.04 -14.33
C PHE A 168 6.81 -2.90 -13.26
N ILE A 169 6.75 -3.69 -12.18
CA ILE A 169 7.77 -3.70 -11.11
C ILE A 169 9.14 -4.11 -11.66
N LYS A 170 9.20 -5.16 -12.48
CA LYS A 170 10.45 -5.65 -13.09
C LYS A 170 11.08 -4.62 -14.02
N GLU A 171 10.27 -3.88 -14.76
CA GLU A 171 10.72 -2.85 -15.69
C GLU A 171 11.27 -1.62 -14.95
N ASN A 172 10.52 -1.11 -13.98
CA ASN A 172 10.79 0.18 -13.33
C ASN A 172 11.61 0.07 -12.04
N LYS A 173 11.60 -1.08 -11.38
CA LYS A 173 12.39 -1.40 -10.18
C LYS A 173 12.22 -0.39 -9.04
N PRO A 174 10.98 -0.10 -8.59
CA PRO A 174 10.79 0.76 -7.41
C PRO A 174 11.51 0.17 -6.19
N LEU A 175 11.84 1.02 -5.21
CA LEU A 175 12.52 0.62 -3.99
C LEU A 175 11.72 -0.41 -3.19
N ALA A 176 10.42 -0.15 -3.03
CA ALA A 176 9.49 -1.07 -2.37
C ALA A 176 8.08 -0.95 -2.94
N VAL A 177 7.30 -2.01 -2.78
CA VAL A 177 5.86 -2.07 -3.07
C VAL A 177 5.14 -2.56 -1.84
N ILE A 178 4.09 -1.85 -1.45
CA ILE A 178 3.15 -2.22 -0.39
C ILE A 178 1.84 -2.62 -1.03
N CYS A 179 1.31 -3.78 -0.68
CA CYS A 179 0.00 -4.24 -1.13
C CYS A 179 -0.83 -4.82 0.02
N GLY A 180 -2.08 -5.18 -0.24
CA GLY A 180 -3.02 -5.79 0.69
C GLY A 180 -3.90 -6.82 -0.04
N HIS A 181 -5.23 -6.73 0.17
CA HIS A 181 -6.27 -7.44 -0.54
C HIS A 181 -6.30 -8.98 -0.30
N ILE A 182 -5.18 -9.66 -0.46
CA ILE A 182 -5.10 -11.12 -0.25
C ILE A 182 -4.57 -11.37 1.16
N HIS A 183 -5.48 -11.56 2.12
CA HIS A 183 -5.13 -11.71 3.53
C HIS A 183 -4.28 -12.96 3.79
N GLU A 184 -4.49 -14.02 3.04
CA GLU A 184 -3.72 -15.26 3.10
C GLU A 184 -2.29 -15.07 2.57
N GLY A 185 -2.09 -14.07 1.70
CA GLY A 185 -0.81 -13.71 1.11
C GLY A 185 0.11 -12.91 2.04
N THR A 186 -0.19 -12.82 3.34
CA THR A 186 0.64 -12.12 4.33
C THR A 186 2.09 -12.58 4.25
N SER A 187 2.96 -11.79 3.63
CA SER A 187 4.36 -12.16 3.41
C SER A 187 5.23 -10.98 2.95
N ILE A 188 6.52 -11.21 2.95
CA ILE A 188 7.54 -10.33 2.36
C ILE A 188 8.32 -11.17 1.36
N GLU A 189 8.50 -10.65 0.14
CA GLU A 189 9.32 -11.27 -0.89
C GLU A 189 9.94 -10.23 -1.82
N ASN A 190 10.81 -10.66 -2.74
CA ASN A 190 11.40 -9.77 -3.74
C ASN A 190 10.88 -10.12 -5.14
N ILE A 191 10.55 -9.09 -5.91
CA ILE A 191 10.37 -9.19 -7.35
C ILE A 191 11.57 -8.47 -8.02
N GLY A 192 12.56 -9.24 -8.43
CA GLY A 192 13.85 -8.68 -8.86
C GLY A 192 14.56 -7.97 -7.70
N GLU A 193 14.82 -6.67 -7.84
CA GLU A 193 15.46 -5.83 -6.83
C GLU A 193 14.45 -5.15 -5.87
N THR A 194 13.16 -5.20 -6.20
CA THR A 194 12.09 -4.53 -5.45
C THR A 194 11.62 -5.39 -4.27
N LEU A 195 11.57 -4.82 -3.07
CA LEU A 195 10.96 -5.46 -1.91
C LEU A 195 9.45 -5.31 -1.98
N VAL A 196 8.70 -6.40 -1.89
CA VAL A 196 7.23 -6.41 -1.91
C VAL A 196 6.72 -6.90 -0.56
N ILE A 197 5.77 -6.16 0.01
CA ILE A 197 5.22 -6.39 1.35
C ILE A 197 3.70 -6.47 1.26
N ASN A 198 3.14 -7.59 1.67
CA ASN A 198 1.73 -7.72 2.04
C ASN A 198 1.69 -7.90 3.57
N PRO A 199 1.26 -6.88 4.35
CA PRO A 199 1.24 -6.95 5.80
C PRO A 199 0.11 -7.85 6.32
N GLY A 200 -0.80 -8.29 5.44
CA GLY A 200 -2.05 -8.95 5.81
C GLY A 200 -3.08 -7.98 6.39
N SER A 201 -4.22 -8.51 6.80
CA SER A 201 -5.30 -7.70 7.39
C SER A 201 -4.98 -7.32 8.82
N VAL A 202 -4.87 -6.00 9.07
CA VAL A 202 -4.73 -5.49 10.44
C VAL A 202 -6.03 -5.68 11.22
N GLY A 203 -7.18 -5.60 10.55
CA GLY A 203 -8.48 -5.78 11.17
C GLY A 203 -8.77 -7.21 11.60
N GLU A 204 -8.59 -8.17 10.70
CA GLU A 204 -8.98 -9.57 10.90
C GLU A 204 -7.85 -10.43 11.45
N ASN A 205 -6.68 -10.39 10.79
CA ASN A 205 -5.54 -11.23 11.14
C ASN A 205 -4.69 -10.64 12.26
N GLN A 206 -4.89 -9.34 12.57
CA GLN A 206 -4.12 -8.57 13.54
C GLN A 206 -2.62 -8.59 13.21
N THR A 207 -2.30 -8.44 11.91
CA THR A 207 -0.93 -8.40 11.40
C THR A 207 -0.59 -7.01 10.85
N TYR A 208 0.69 -6.68 10.87
CA TYR A 208 1.24 -5.46 10.31
C TYR A 208 2.70 -5.68 9.92
N ALA A 209 3.31 -4.72 9.24
CA ALA A 209 4.74 -4.78 8.97
C ALA A 209 5.45 -3.50 9.39
N TRP A 210 6.74 -3.63 9.63
CA TRP A 210 7.67 -2.52 9.63
C TRP A 210 8.46 -2.51 8.33
N LEU A 211 8.54 -1.35 7.67
CA LEU A 211 9.47 -1.08 6.59
C LEU A 211 10.53 -0.11 7.11
N THR A 212 11.79 -0.48 7.00
CA THR A 212 12.92 0.35 7.45
C THR A 212 13.81 0.71 6.28
N LEU A 213 14.10 1.99 6.15
CA LEU A 213 14.99 2.55 5.13
C LEU A 213 16.20 3.20 5.80
N GLU A 214 17.38 2.81 5.36
CA GLU A 214 18.67 3.35 5.83
C GLU A 214 19.54 3.75 4.62
N LYS A 215 20.16 4.92 4.67
CA LYS A 215 21.14 5.31 3.66
C LYS A 215 22.48 4.67 3.95
N ASP A 216 23.07 4.06 2.95
CA ASP A 216 24.45 3.61 3.03
C ASP A 216 25.45 4.78 2.89
N SER A 217 26.75 4.49 2.96
CA SER A 217 27.79 5.50 2.84
C SER A 217 27.86 6.20 1.46
N SER A 218 27.20 5.64 0.44
CA SER A 218 27.09 6.23 -0.90
C SER A 218 25.84 7.11 -1.05
N GLY A 219 24.94 7.10 -0.05
CA GLY A 219 23.65 7.79 -0.08
C GLY A 219 22.52 6.96 -0.71
N LYS A 220 22.78 5.72 -1.09
CA LYS A 220 21.77 4.80 -1.61
C LYS A 220 20.92 4.26 -0.46
N TRP A 221 19.61 4.13 -0.69
CA TRP A 221 18.69 3.52 0.26
C TRP A 221 18.85 1.98 0.27
N ASN A 222 19.03 1.44 1.46
CA ASN A 222 18.83 0.04 1.77
C ASN A 222 17.44 -0.12 2.39
N VAL A 223 16.73 -1.15 1.98
CA VAL A 223 15.37 -1.42 2.42
C VAL A 223 15.29 -2.77 3.09
N SER A 224 14.60 -2.84 4.23
CA SER A 224 14.29 -4.09 4.93
C SER A 224 12.89 -4.03 5.52
N ALA A 225 12.26 -5.18 5.69
CA ALA A 225 10.94 -5.24 6.31
C ALA A 225 10.81 -6.44 7.26
N GLU A 226 9.90 -6.32 8.21
CA GLU A 226 9.58 -7.34 9.21
C GLU A 226 8.07 -7.40 9.43
N LEU A 227 7.49 -8.60 9.31
CA LEU A 227 6.08 -8.85 9.68
C LEU A 227 5.96 -8.99 11.19
N LYS A 228 4.88 -8.47 11.72
CA LYS A 228 4.51 -8.53 13.13
C LYS A 228 3.06 -8.95 13.31
N LYS A 229 2.76 -9.42 14.50
CA LYS A 229 1.38 -9.68 14.95
C LYS A 229 1.11 -8.86 16.19
N ILE A 230 -0.11 -8.31 16.27
CA ILE A 230 -0.59 -7.57 17.44
C ILE A 230 -0.79 -8.58 18.58
N GLU A 231 -0.24 -8.28 19.74
CA GLU A 231 -0.36 -9.09 20.97
C GLU A 231 -1.67 -8.82 21.73
#